data_905441f986a1d76dc5d57f545fc97de6
#
_entry.id   905441f986a1d76dc5d57f545fc97de6
#
_cell.length_a   1.000
_cell.length_b   1.000
_cell.length_c   1.000
_cell.angle_alpha   90.00
_cell.angle_beta   90.00
_cell.angle_gamma   90.00
#
_symmetry.space_group_name_H-M   'P 1'
#
loop_
_entity.id
_entity.type
_entity.pdbx_description
1 polymer ?
#
loop_
_entity_poly.entity_id
_entity_poly.type
_entity_poly.pdbx_seq_one_letter_code
_entity_poly.pdbx_strand_id
1 'polypeptide(L)'
;MAGIRASGNPIELGVRLSAFDSVPFKPDPARSLPGKPGPGVPEDFSHCLPYRFGFGVNQDNPVEYDLAEAVQFLELCDRLGVKIVNLTAGSPYYNPHIQRPAAYPPSDGYQPPEDPLVGVARQINAVRQLKARAPRSLILVGTAYSYLQEYLPHVAQYVVRHGWADMIGIGRMVLSYPGILADAIEQGKLTTKSICRTFSDCTTAPRNGLISGCYPLDPYYSAKPEARTLKEIKKPAAG
;
A
#
# COMPACT_ATOMS: atom_id res chain seq x y z
N MET A 1 23.13 1.71 10.08
CA MET A 1 23.88 0.95 9.05
C MET A 1 25.24 0.52 9.53
N ALA A 2 26.14 1.44 9.90
CA ALA A 2 27.51 1.09 10.36
C ALA A 2 27.50 0.10 11.54
N GLY A 3 26.68 0.30 12.57
CA GLY A 3 26.59 -0.61 13.71
C GLY A 3 26.12 -2.03 13.38
N ILE A 4 25.19 -2.19 12.41
CA ILE A 4 24.73 -3.51 11.96
C ILE A 4 25.88 -4.24 11.25
N ARG A 5 26.65 -3.55 10.42
CA ARG A 5 27.81 -4.14 9.73
C ARG A 5 28.94 -4.48 10.67
N ALA A 6 29.15 -3.63 11.69
CA ALA A 6 30.17 -3.88 12.72
C ALA A 6 29.90 -5.10 13.59
N SER A 7 28.67 -5.65 13.57
CA SER A 7 28.32 -6.89 14.27
C SER A 7 28.95 -8.15 13.67
N GLY A 8 29.59 -8.04 12.48
CA GLY A 8 30.26 -9.15 11.80
C GLY A 8 29.33 -10.15 11.12
N ASN A 9 28.02 -9.95 11.18
CA ASN A 9 27.06 -10.82 10.50
C ASN A 9 26.88 -10.42 9.03
N PRO A 10 26.97 -11.34 8.07
CA PRO A 10 26.77 -11.06 6.65
C PRO A 10 25.26 -10.93 6.33
N ILE A 11 24.67 -9.80 6.73
CA ILE A 11 23.24 -9.51 6.48
C ILE A 11 23.11 -8.54 5.32
N GLU A 12 22.29 -8.88 4.34
CA GLU A 12 21.86 -7.94 3.33
C GLU A 12 20.87 -6.93 3.94
N LEU A 13 21.11 -5.65 3.66
CA LEU A 13 20.28 -4.57 4.19
C LEU A 13 19.23 -4.14 3.16
N GLY A 14 17.99 -4.18 3.57
CA GLY A 14 16.86 -3.64 2.82
C GLY A 14 16.17 -2.50 3.56
N VAL A 15 15.52 -1.63 2.81
CA VAL A 15 14.72 -0.51 3.32
C VAL A 15 13.35 -0.55 2.70
N ARG A 16 12.31 -0.21 3.45
CA ARG A 16 11.00 0.12 2.92
C ARG A 16 10.84 1.64 2.96
N LEU A 17 10.50 2.22 1.82
CA LEU A 17 10.30 3.65 1.63
C LEU A 17 8.85 3.92 1.18
N SER A 18 8.17 4.88 1.80
CA SER A 18 7.06 5.57 1.17
C SER A 18 7.65 6.56 0.17
N ALA A 19 7.46 6.31 -1.12
CA ALA A 19 8.09 7.12 -2.18
C ALA A 19 7.52 8.54 -2.25
N PHE A 20 6.28 8.71 -1.77
CA PHE A 20 5.63 10.00 -1.58
C PHE A 20 4.52 9.88 -0.52
N ASP A 21 4.40 10.94 0.27
CA ASP A 21 3.37 11.11 1.30
C ASP A 21 2.62 12.42 1.04
N SER A 22 1.54 12.34 0.26
CA SER A 22 0.71 13.50 -0.03
C SER A 22 -0.02 14.02 1.21
N VAL A 23 -0.57 15.23 1.09
CA VAL A 23 -1.39 15.86 2.14
C VAL A 23 -2.41 14.87 2.71
N PRO A 24 -2.72 14.92 4.02
CA PRO A 24 -3.78 14.11 4.61
C PRO A 24 -5.14 14.31 3.93
N PHE A 25 -5.95 13.26 3.95
CA PHE A 25 -7.31 13.26 3.43
C PHE A 25 -8.30 13.00 4.55
N LYS A 26 -9.49 13.58 4.41
CA LYS A 26 -10.64 13.37 5.30
C LYS A 26 -11.89 12.99 4.50
N PRO A 27 -12.94 12.43 5.15
CA PRO A 27 -14.23 12.28 4.50
C PRO A 27 -14.78 13.64 4.05
N ASP A 28 -15.30 13.73 2.83
CA ASP A 28 -15.99 14.92 2.34
C ASP A 28 -17.23 15.20 3.21
N PRO A 29 -17.29 16.33 3.94
CA PRO A 29 -18.43 16.64 4.81
C PRO A 29 -19.74 16.83 4.04
N ALA A 30 -19.66 17.36 2.82
CA ALA A 30 -20.84 17.62 1.99
C ALA A 30 -21.46 16.34 1.42
N ARG A 31 -20.71 15.25 1.38
CA ARG A 31 -21.11 13.96 0.81
C ARG A 31 -21.15 12.83 1.84
N SER A 32 -20.92 13.14 3.11
CA SER A 32 -21.02 12.20 4.23
C SER A 32 -22.45 12.14 4.76
N LEU A 33 -22.88 10.95 5.15
CA LEU A 33 -24.15 10.68 5.83
C LEU A 33 -23.88 10.04 7.19
N PRO A 34 -24.81 10.07 8.14
CA PRO A 34 -24.67 9.37 9.41
C PRO A 34 -24.28 7.90 9.20
N GLY A 35 -23.16 7.48 9.80
CA GLY A 35 -22.60 6.12 9.66
C GLY A 35 -22.04 5.77 8.26
N LYS A 36 -22.02 6.71 7.31
CA LYS A 36 -21.47 6.51 5.97
C LYS A 36 -20.54 7.66 5.59
N PRO A 37 -19.24 7.57 5.86
CA PRO A 37 -18.29 8.59 5.47
C PRO A 37 -18.29 8.78 3.95
N GLY A 38 -18.22 10.02 3.50
CA GLY A 38 -18.11 10.40 2.09
C GLY A 38 -16.77 9.99 1.48
N PRO A 39 -16.56 10.25 0.19
CA PRO A 39 -15.28 10.04 -0.45
C PRO A 39 -14.20 10.94 0.17
N GLY A 40 -12.94 10.51 0.08
CA GLY A 40 -11.81 11.28 0.57
C GLY A 40 -11.65 12.60 -0.18
N VAL A 41 -11.41 13.69 0.55
CA VAL A 41 -10.96 14.97 0.02
C VAL A 41 -9.70 15.39 0.76
N PRO A 42 -8.75 16.09 0.12
CA PRO A 42 -7.57 16.58 0.82
C PRO A 42 -7.97 17.55 1.93
N GLU A 43 -7.20 17.56 3.02
CA GLU A 43 -7.27 18.65 4.00
C GLU A 43 -6.89 19.98 3.34
N ASP A 44 -7.39 21.08 3.85
CA ASP A 44 -7.01 22.41 3.36
C ASP A 44 -5.54 22.69 3.65
N PHE A 45 -4.75 22.81 2.62
CA PHE A 45 -3.33 23.12 2.66
C PHE A 45 -2.99 24.52 2.17
N SER A 46 -3.98 25.33 1.79
CA SER A 46 -3.78 26.65 1.19
C SER A 46 -2.99 27.62 2.09
N HIS A 47 -3.16 27.46 3.41
CA HIS A 47 -2.52 28.28 4.44
C HIS A 47 -1.04 27.90 4.72
N CYS A 48 -0.53 26.81 4.14
CA CYS A 48 0.82 26.31 4.42
C CYS A 48 1.64 26.04 3.15
N LEU A 49 1.32 26.75 2.07
CA LEU A 49 2.14 26.74 0.85
C LEU A 49 3.38 27.65 0.99
N PRO A 50 4.54 27.30 0.42
CA PRO A 50 4.85 26.00 -0.19
C PRO A 50 4.82 24.86 0.84
N TYR A 51 4.18 23.73 0.51
CA TYR A 51 3.96 22.61 1.42
C TYR A 51 5.26 21.85 1.71
N ARG A 52 5.73 21.90 2.96
CA ARG A 52 7.00 21.30 3.40
C ARG A 52 6.83 20.17 4.42
N PHE A 53 5.64 19.62 4.56
CA PHE A 53 5.30 18.62 5.57
C PHE A 53 5.16 17.21 5.00
N GLY A 54 5.33 17.04 3.69
CA GLY A 54 5.31 15.75 3.01
C GLY A 54 6.65 15.43 2.37
N PHE A 55 6.93 14.15 2.19
CA PHE A 55 8.09 13.64 1.45
C PHE A 55 7.67 13.27 0.02
N GLY A 56 8.47 13.65 -0.97
CA GLY A 56 8.23 13.25 -2.36
C GLY A 56 6.96 13.85 -2.97
N VAL A 57 6.57 15.06 -2.56
CA VAL A 57 5.37 15.75 -3.06
C VAL A 57 5.70 17.09 -3.69
N ASN A 58 4.86 17.53 -4.61
CA ASN A 58 4.94 18.86 -5.18
C ASN A 58 4.59 19.89 -4.08
N GLN A 59 5.47 20.86 -3.83
CA GLN A 59 5.29 21.85 -2.76
C GLN A 59 4.19 22.86 -3.05
N ASP A 60 3.87 23.09 -4.30
CA ASP A 60 2.79 24.01 -4.71
C ASP A 60 1.44 23.31 -4.83
N ASN A 61 1.46 21.98 -5.05
CA ASN A 61 0.25 21.14 -5.09
C ASN A 61 0.53 19.78 -4.41
N PRO A 62 0.44 19.68 -3.09
CA PRO A 62 0.83 18.49 -2.33
C PRO A 62 -0.10 17.27 -2.49
N VAL A 63 -1.12 17.37 -3.35
CA VAL A 63 -1.89 16.20 -3.81
C VAL A 63 -1.12 15.43 -4.89
N GLU A 64 -0.23 16.11 -5.62
CA GLU A 64 0.64 15.52 -6.64
C GLU A 64 1.99 15.11 -6.04
N TYR A 65 2.56 14.02 -6.56
CA TYR A 65 3.89 13.60 -6.14
C TYR A 65 5.01 14.26 -7.00
N ASP A 66 6.13 14.53 -6.35
CA ASP A 66 7.42 14.85 -6.96
C ASP A 66 8.46 13.86 -6.42
N LEU A 67 9.06 13.09 -7.31
CA LEU A 67 9.97 12.00 -6.93
C LEU A 67 11.42 12.45 -6.73
N ALA A 68 11.73 13.76 -6.75
CA ALA A 68 13.10 14.25 -6.63
C ALA A 68 13.76 13.82 -5.30
N GLU A 69 13.06 13.98 -4.18
CA GLU A 69 13.56 13.54 -2.87
C GLU A 69 13.71 12.01 -2.77
N ALA A 70 12.77 11.27 -3.37
CA ALA A 70 12.83 9.80 -3.41
C ALA A 70 14.06 9.32 -4.21
N VAL A 71 14.40 9.98 -5.32
CA VAL A 71 15.63 9.70 -6.08
C VAL A 71 16.87 9.94 -5.22
N GLN A 72 16.96 11.10 -4.54
CA GLN A 72 18.08 11.42 -3.63
C GLN A 72 18.22 10.37 -2.52
N PHE A 73 17.09 9.89 -1.98
CA PHE A 73 17.10 8.83 -0.98
C PHE A 73 17.60 7.49 -1.54
N LEU A 74 17.24 7.14 -2.77
CA LEU A 74 17.78 5.94 -3.44
C LEU A 74 19.30 6.03 -3.64
N GLU A 75 19.81 7.20 -4.05
CA GLU A 75 21.24 7.44 -4.15
C GLU A 75 21.95 7.33 -2.78
N LEU A 76 21.32 7.82 -1.71
CA LEU A 76 21.82 7.64 -0.35
C LEU A 76 21.85 6.16 0.05
N CYS A 77 20.80 5.39 -0.27
CA CYS A 77 20.75 3.96 -0.05
C CYS A 77 21.92 3.24 -0.72
N ASP A 78 22.21 3.57 -1.98
CA ASP A 78 23.34 3.01 -2.71
C ASP A 78 24.69 3.32 -2.04
N ARG A 79 24.93 4.60 -1.72
CA ARG A 79 26.16 5.02 -1.00
C ARG A 79 26.34 4.31 0.33
N LEU A 80 25.25 4.01 1.02
CA LEU A 80 25.26 3.26 2.29
C LEU A 80 25.29 1.74 2.09
N GLY A 81 25.31 1.25 0.83
CA GLY A 81 25.35 -0.16 0.48
C GLY A 81 24.09 -0.94 0.85
N VAL A 82 22.93 -0.26 0.89
CA VAL A 82 21.63 -0.93 0.87
C VAL A 82 21.49 -1.64 -0.47
N LYS A 83 20.90 -2.83 -0.48
CA LYS A 83 20.73 -3.60 -1.73
C LYS A 83 19.29 -3.60 -2.24
N ILE A 84 18.33 -3.62 -1.34
CA ILE A 84 16.91 -3.79 -1.67
C ILE A 84 16.12 -2.61 -1.12
N VAL A 85 15.33 -1.96 -1.98
CA VAL A 85 14.38 -0.92 -1.56
C VAL A 85 12.97 -1.32 -1.96
N ASN A 86 12.12 -1.54 -0.96
CA ASN A 86 10.69 -1.78 -1.16
C ASN A 86 9.95 -0.44 -1.21
N LEU A 87 9.38 -0.12 -2.36
CA LEU A 87 8.71 1.13 -2.63
C LEU A 87 7.21 1.02 -2.37
N THR A 88 6.71 1.85 -1.48
CA THR A 88 5.28 2.06 -1.21
C THR A 88 4.94 3.53 -1.44
N ALA A 89 3.71 3.93 -1.16
CA ALA A 89 3.31 5.33 -1.18
C ALA A 89 2.24 5.59 -0.11
N GLY A 90 2.14 6.82 0.34
CA GLY A 90 1.12 7.27 1.28
C GLY A 90 1.18 6.62 2.67
N SER A 91 0.19 6.96 3.46
CA SER A 91 0.01 6.52 4.84
C SER A 91 -1.31 5.78 5.02
N PRO A 92 -1.35 4.65 5.76
CA PRO A 92 -2.60 3.98 6.06
C PRO A 92 -3.53 4.77 6.99
N TYR A 93 -3.02 5.84 7.60
CA TYR A 93 -3.76 6.68 8.54
C TYR A 93 -4.29 7.96 7.91
N TYR A 94 -3.56 8.54 6.97
CA TYR A 94 -3.85 9.85 6.41
C TYR A 94 -4.39 9.81 4.98
N ASN A 95 -3.92 8.86 4.16
CA ASN A 95 -4.35 8.68 2.78
C ASN A 95 -4.38 7.20 2.36
N PRO A 96 -5.23 6.39 3.02
CA PRO A 96 -5.30 4.94 2.82
C PRO A 96 -5.56 4.52 1.37
N HIS A 97 -6.27 5.31 0.56
CA HIS A 97 -6.53 5.03 -0.85
C HIS A 97 -5.25 5.07 -1.69
N ILE A 98 -4.27 5.91 -1.32
CA ILE A 98 -2.95 5.97 -1.95
C ILE A 98 -2.11 4.79 -1.50
N GLN A 99 -2.03 4.56 -0.18
CA GLN A 99 -1.18 3.52 0.40
C GLN A 99 -1.63 2.10 -0.03
N ARG A 100 -2.91 1.88 -0.10
CA ARG A 100 -3.49 0.62 -0.55
C ARG A 100 -4.79 0.86 -1.31
N PRO A 101 -4.75 0.92 -2.64
CA PRO A 101 -5.95 0.96 -3.45
C PRO A 101 -6.90 -0.20 -3.07
N ALA A 102 -8.13 0.11 -2.70
CA ALA A 102 -9.10 -0.84 -2.19
C ALA A 102 -10.52 -0.37 -2.47
N ALA A 103 -11.41 -1.29 -2.85
CA ALA A 103 -12.83 -0.98 -3.00
C ALA A 103 -13.52 -0.75 -1.66
N TYR A 104 -13.02 -1.41 -0.60
CA TYR A 104 -13.59 -1.32 0.75
C TYR A 104 -12.54 -0.76 1.70
N PRO A 105 -12.65 0.52 2.10
CA PRO A 105 -11.73 1.14 3.05
C PRO A 105 -11.89 0.52 4.44
N PRO A 106 -10.94 0.76 5.38
CA PRO A 106 -11.17 0.50 6.80
C PRO A 106 -12.42 1.21 7.30
N SER A 107 -13.08 0.66 8.33
CA SER A 107 -14.36 1.18 8.86
C SER A 107 -14.32 2.63 9.36
N ASP A 108 -13.13 3.09 9.76
CA ASP A 108 -12.85 4.46 10.23
C ASP A 108 -12.27 5.36 9.12
N GLY A 109 -12.22 4.87 7.88
CA GLY A 109 -11.71 5.59 6.73
C GLY A 109 -12.81 6.19 5.85
N TYR A 110 -12.44 7.12 4.99
CA TYR A 110 -13.29 7.66 3.94
C TYR A 110 -13.46 6.67 2.79
N GLN A 111 -14.50 6.84 1.96
CA GLN A 111 -14.66 6.09 0.72
C GLN A 111 -13.56 6.46 -0.28
N PRO A 112 -13.10 5.54 -1.14
CA PRO A 112 -12.11 5.88 -2.16
C PRO A 112 -12.58 7.07 -3.01
N PRO A 113 -11.75 8.12 -3.17
CA PRO A 113 -12.10 9.28 -4.00
C PRO A 113 -11.99 8.99 -5.50
N GLU A 114 -11.41 7.88 -5.87
CA GLU A 114 -11.08 7.46 -7.24
C GLU A 114 -11.29 5.96 -7.41
N ASP A 115 -11.32 5.48 -8.66
CA ASP A 115 -11.24 4.05 -8.94
C ASP A 115 -9.91 3.51 -8.40
N PRO A 116 -9.91 2.43 -7.60
CA PRO A 116 -8.68 1.86 -7.07
C PRO A 116 -7.63 1.45 -8.12
N LEU A 117 -8.03 1.15 -9.36
CA LEU A 117 -7.08 0.90 -10.45
C LEU A 117 -6.23 2.12 -10.80
N VAL A 118 -6.77 3.33 -10.64
CA VAL A 118 -6.00 4.58 -10.80
C VAL A 118 -4.87 4.64 -9.76
N GLY A 119 -5.19 4.30 -8.52
CA GLY A 119 -4.20 4.22 -7.44
C GLY A 119 -3.13 3.15 -7.69
N VAL A 120 -3.51 1.97 -8.22
CA VAL A 120 -2.56 0.93 -8.62
C VAL A 120 -1.64 1.43 -9.73
N ALA A 121 -2.20 2.02 -10.79
CA ALA A 121 -1.45 2.56 -11.91
C ALA A 121 -0.49 3.68 -11.46
N ARG A 122 -0.92 4.55 -10.54
CA ARG A 122 -0.09 5.61 -9.95
C ARG A 122 1.14 5.03 -9.27
N GLN A 123 0.99 4.02 -8.41
CA GLN A 123 2.12 3.41 -7.72
C GLN A 123 3.06 2.69 -8.69
N ILE A 124 2.55 1.92 -9.65
CA ILE A 124 3.36 1.27 -10.68
C ILE A 124 4.16 2.30 -11.48
N ASN A 125 3.51 3.42 -11.87
CA ASN A 125 4.17 4.48 -12.62
C ASN A 125 5.25 5.21 -11.80
N ALA A 126 5.01 5.46 -10.52
CA ALA A 126 6.02 6.05 -9.63
C ALA A 126 7.24 5.13 -9.50
N VAL A 127 7.03 3.83 -9.30
CA VAL A 127 8.13 2.84 -9.25
C VAL A 127 8.89 2.80 -10.57
N ARG A 128 8.20 2.80 -11.72
CA ARG A 128 8.82 2.86 -13.05
C ARG A 128 9.72 4.08 -13.23
N GLN A 129 9.24 5.26 -12.81
CA GLN A 129 10.01 6.50 -12.91
C GLN A 129 11.23 6.47 -11.97
N LEU A 130 11.09 5.92 -10.76
CA LEU A 130 12.21 5.74 -9.83
C LEU A 130 13.21 4.73 -10.38
N LYS A 131 12.76 3.60 -10.94
CA LYS A 131 13.64 2.58 -11.53
C LYS A 131 14.48 3.14 -12.67
N ALA A 132 13.92 4.03 -13.49
CA ALA A 132 14.64 4.68 -14.58
C ALA A 132 15.75 5.64 -14.11
N ARG A 133 15.69 6.10 -12.86
CA ARG A 133 16.63 7.07 -12.28
C ARG A 133 17.54 6.48 -11.21
N ALA A 134 17.14 5.35 -10.61
CA ALA A 134 17.86 4.71 -9.51
C ALA A 134 19.23 4.17 -9.92
N PRO A 135 20.21 4.14 -9.01
CA PRO A 135 21.44 3.39 -9.21
C PRO A 135 21.16 1.92 -9.58
N ARG A 136 21.89 1.41 -10.57
CA ARG A 136 21.71 0.04 -11.09
C ARG A 136 22.02 -1.06 -10.07
N SER A 137 22.77 -0.75 -9.02
CA SER A 137 23.12 -1.63 -7.90
C SER A 137 21.93 -1.94 -6.99
N LEU A 138 20.84 -1.12 -7.03
CA LEU A 138 19.65 -1.28 -6.21
C LEU A 138 18.64 -2.20 -6.87
N ILE A 139 18.10 -3.11 -6.08
CA ILE A 139 16.92 -3.93 -6.40
C ILE A 139 15.69 -3.17 -5.90
N LEU A 140 14.82 -2.75 -6.80
CA LEU A 140 13.58 -2.06 -6.46
C LEU A 140 12.40 -3.02 -6.47
N VAL A 141 11.67 -3.07 -5.35
CA VAL A 141 10.48 -3.89 -5.18
C VAL A 141 9.24 -2.99 -5.25
N GLY A 142 8.42 -3.16 -6.27
CA GLY A 142 7.15 -2.44 -6.42
C GLY A 142 6.04 -3.08 -5.58
N THR A 143 5.06 -2.29 -5.12
CA THR A 143 3.91 -2.75 -4.32
C THR A 143 2.58 -2.27 -4.88
N ALA A 144 1.48 -2.46 -4.14
CA ALA A 144 0.10 -2.09 -4.48
C ALA A 144 -0.64 -3.01 -5.46
N TYR A 145 -0.14 -4.18 -5.75
CA TYR A 145 -0.71 -5.10 -6.76
C TYR A 145 -1.95 -5.86 -6.28
N SER A 146 -2.29 -5.86 -4.99
CA SER A 146 -3.36 -6.71 -4.43
C SER A 146 -4.74 -6.46 -5.05
N TYR A 147 -5.05 -5.22 -5.47
CA TYR A 147 -6.33 -4.90 -6.09
C TYR A 147 -6.47 -5.48 -7.51
N LEU A 148 -5.38 -5.86 -8.14
CA LEU A 148 -5.40 -6.55 -9.45
C LEU A 148 -5.98 -7.96 -9.37
N GLN A 149 -6.11 -8.53 -8.16
CA GLN A 149 -6.75 -9.81 -7.91
C GLN A 149 -6.16 -10.93 -8.77
N GLU A 150 -6.98 -11.61 -9.59
CA GLU A 150 -6.56 -12.68 -10.50
C GLU A 150 -5.59 -12.24 -11.60
N TYR A 151 -5.59 -10.96 -11.95
CA TYR A 151 -4.68 -10.38 -12.96
C TYR A 151 -3.29 -10.04 -12.41
N LEU A 152 -3.09 -10.14 -11.07
CA LEU A 152 -1.83 -9.80 -10.42
C LEU A 152 -0.61 -10.50 -11.07
N PRO A 153 -0.61 -11.83 -11.32
CA PRO A 153 0.56 -12.49 -11.90
C PRO A 153 0.91 -11.97 -13.31
N HIS A 154 -0.09 -11.65 -14.10
CA HIS A 154 0.11 -11.16 -15.47
C HIS A 154 0.73 -9.76 -15.47
N VAL A 155 0.17 -8.85 -14.66
CA VAL A 155 0.70 -7.49 -14.52
C VAL A 155 2.09 -7.51 -13.88
N ALA A 156 2.32 -8.35 -12.87
CA ALA A 156 3.61 -8.52 -12.21
C ALA A 156 4.69 -8.95 -13.22
N GLN A 157 4.40 -9.98 -14.03
CA GLN A 157 5.32 -10.44 -15.07
C GLN A 157 5.60 -9.35 -16.12
N TYR A 158 4.57 -8.62 -16.54
CA TYR A 158 4.73 -7.51 -17.50
C TYR A 158 5.68 -6.45 -16.94
N VAL A 159 5.44 -5.98 -15.72
CA VAL A 159 6.23 -4.94 -15.05
C VAL A 159 7.70 -5.34 -14.93
N VAL A 160 7.97 -6.56 -14.48
CA VAL A 160 9.35 -7.05 -14.31
C VAL A 160 10.05 -7.25 -15.67
N ARG A 161 9.37 -7.86 -16.64
CA ARG A 161 9.93 -8.07 -17.99
C ARG A 161 10.27 -6.77 -18.73
N HIS A 162 9.53 -5.69 -18.45
CA HIS A 162 9.79 -4.37 -19.04
C HIS A 162 10.74 -3.51 -18.19
N GLY A 163 11.32 -4.07 -17.12
CA GLY A 163 12.28 -3.36 -16.27
C GLY A 163 11.68 -2.18 -15.50
N TRP A 164 10.37 -2.20 -15.22
CA TRP A 164 9.72 -1.16 -14.43
C TRP A 164 9.92 -1.33 -12.93
N ALA A 165 10.17 -2.54 -12.49
CA ALA A 165 10.64 -2.93 -11.17
C ALA A 165 11.47 -4.22 -11.30
N ASP A 166 12.31 -4.52 -10.31
CA ASP A 166 13.06 -5.79 -10.29
C ASP A 166 12.24 -6.92 -9.68
N MET A 167 11.40 -6.59 -8.71
CA MET A 167 10.54 -7.53 -7.99
C MET A 167 9.19 -6.91 -7.67
N ILE A 168 8.20 -7.77 -7.43
CA ILE A 168 6.87 -7.38 -6.98
C ILE A 168 6.65 -7.85 -5.56
N GLY A 169 6.31 -6.91 -4.68
CA GLY A 169 5.99 -7.16 -3.28
C GLY A 169 4.50 -7.42 -3.08
N ILE A 170 4.17 -8.53 -2.45
CA ILE A 170 2.81 -8.87 -2.04
C ILE A 170 2.70 -8.71 -0.53
N GLY A 171 1.80 -7.82 -0.09
CA GLY A 171 1.55 -7.59 1.33
C GLY A 171 0.38 -8.42 1.86
N ARG A 172 -0.70 -7.75 2.25
CA ARG A 172 -1.84 -8.34 2.98
C ARG A 172 -2.59 -9.45 2.25
N MET A 173 -2.41 -9.62 0.95
CA MET A 173 -3.02 -10.73 0.21
C MET A 173 -2.58 -12.10 0.74
N VAL A 174 -1.36 -12.22 1.24
CA VAL A 174 -0.85 -13.49 1.81
C VAL A 174 -1.61 -13.93 3.07
N LEU A 175 -2.34 -13.03 3.74
CA LEU A 175 -3.17 -13.38 4.89
C LEU A 175 -4.36 -14.28 4.51
N SER A 176 -4.89 -14.12 3.29
CA SER A 176 -5.96 -14.98 2.77
C SER A 176 -5.41 -16.07 1.85
N TYR A 177 -4.24 -15.86 1.27
CA TYR A 177 -3.68 -16.75 0.25
C TYR A 177 -2.17 -16.94 0.45
N PRO A 178 -1.74 -17.65 1.52
CA PRO A 178 -0.30 -17.89 1.77
C PRO A 178 0.36 -18.69 0.64
N GLY A 179 -0.35 -19.60 -0.01
CA GLY A 179 0.14 -20.42 -1.14
C GLY A 179 0.15 -19.73 -2.51
N ILE A 180 -0.12 -18.41 -2.60
CA ILE A 180 -0.31 -17.71 -3.89
C ILE A 180 0.87 -17.89 -4.87
N LEU A 181 2.11 -17.91 -4.37
CA LEU A 181 3.29 -18.06 -5.23
C LEU A 181 3.43 -19.52 -5.72
N ALA A 182 3.18 -20.50 -4.86
CA ALA A 182 3.20 -21.91 -5.25
C ALA A 182 2.17 -22.18 -6.34
N ASP A 183 0.92 -21.77 -6.14
CA ASP A 183 -0.13 -21.97 -7.15
C ASP A 183 0.19 -21.25 -8.47
N ALA A 184 0.73 -20.02 -8.41
CA ALA A 184 1.11 -19.29 -9.61
C ALA A 184 2.24 -19.97 -10.40
N ILE A 185 3.21 -20.57 -9.72
CA ILE A 185 4.38 -21.23 -10.33
C ILE A 185 4.03 -22.64 -10.80
N GLU A 186 3.38 -23.43 -9.95
CA GLU A 186 3.15 -24.86 -10.19
C GLU A 186 1.92 -25.11 -11.05
N GLN A 187 0.86 -24.33 -10.87
CA GLN A 187 -0.42 -24.52 -11.54
C GLN A 187 -0.69 -23.52 -12.67
N GLY A 188 0.10 -22.44 -12.77
CA GLY A 188 -0.10 -21.35 -13.72
C GLY A 188 -1.40 -20.56 -13.53
N LYS A 189 -2.12 -20.80 -12.44
CA LYS A 189 -3.39 -20.12 -12.10
C LYS A 189 -3.56 -19.94 -10.60
N LEU A 190 -4.37 -18.96 -10.21
CA LEU A 190 -4.66 -18.68 -8.81
C LEU A 190 -5.98 -19.35 -8.37
N THR A 191 -6.04 -19.75 -7.10
CA THR A 191 -7.26 -20.23 -6.44
C THR A 191 -8.17 -19.04 -6.13
N THR A 192 -9.16 -18.78 -6.97
CA THR A 192 -10.02 -17.57 -6.95
C THR A 192 -10.65 -17.30 -5.58
N LYS A 193 -11.07 -18.36 -4.85
CA LYS A 193 -11.70 -18.23 -3.52
C LYS A 193 -10.77 -17.67 -2.44
N SER A 194 -9.45 -17.79 -2.62
CA SER A 194 -8.45 -17.31 -1.67
C SER A 194 -7.96 -15.89 -1.97
N ILE A 195 -8.29 -15.36 -3.14
CA ILE A 195 -7.82 -14.05 -3.58
C ILE A 195 -8.47 -12.94 -2.73
N CYS A 196 -7.64 -12.10 -2.13
CA CYS A 196 -8.09 -10.93 -1.36
C CYS A 196 -8.91 -9.97 -2.24
N ARG A 197 -10.14 -9.65 -1.81
CA ARG A 197 -11.02 -8.66 -2.47
C ARG A 197 -10.94 -7.27 -1.81
N THR A 198 -9.87 -7.01 -1.10
CA THR A 198 -9.58 -5.72 -0.43
C THR A 198 -10.65 -5.26 0.58
N PHE A 199 -11.24 -6.19 1.33
CA PHE A 199 -12.26 -5.92 2.36
C PHE A 199 -11.78 -5.07 3.54
N SER A 200 -10.48 -4.92 3.73
CA SER A 200 -9.82 -4.16 4.78
C SER A 200 -10.05 -4.63 6.23
N ASP A 201 -10.70 -5.77 6.45
CA ASP A 201 -10.95 -6.36 7.77
C ASP A 201 -9.65 -6.60 8.56
N CYS A 202 -8.58 -7.01 7.89
CA CYS A 202 -7.25 -7.16 8.47
C CYS A 202 -6.63 -5.84 9.00
N THR A 203 -7.18 -4.69 8.62
CA THR A 203 -6.80 -3.36 9.10
C THR A 203 -7.81 -2.83 10.11
N THR A 204 -9.11 -3.04 9.86
CA THR A 204 -10.18 -2.65 10.79
C THR A 204 -10.08 -3.37 12.13
N ALA A 205 -9.79 -4.67 12.12
CA ALA A 205 -9.69 -5.47 13.34
C ALA A 205 -8.68 -4.90 14.36
N PRO A 206 -7.37 -4.72 14.04
CA PRO A 206 -6.41 -4.20 15.00
C PRO A 206 -6.67 -2.74 15.42
N ARG A 207 -7.30 -1.93 14.58
CA ARG A 207 -7.72 -0.57 14.95
C ARG A 207 -8.81 -0.56 16.03
N ASN A 208 -9.51 -1.66 16.20
CA ASN A 208 -10.53 -1.87 17.22
C ASN A 208 -10.08 -2.86 18.31
N GLY A 209 -8.77 -3.06 18.50
CA GLY A 209 -8.22 -3.93 19.54
C GLY A 209 -8.39 -5.42 19.28
N LEU A 210 -8.77 -5.83 18.07
CA LEU A 210 -8.95 -7.23 17.68
C LEU A 210 -7.71 -7.79 17.00
N ILE A 211 -7.56 -9.11 17.00
CA ILE A 211 -6.45 -9.79 16.33
C ILE A 211 -6.50 -9.54 14.81
N SER A 212 -5.37 -9.16 14.20
CA SER A 212 -5.28 -9.00 12.75
C SER A 212 -5.31 -10.34 12.04
N GLY A 213 -6.10 -10.43 10.95
CA GLY A 213 -6.22 -11.63 10.13
C GLY A 213 -7.22 -11.43 9.01
N CYS A 214 -7.35 -12.43 8.13
CA CYS A 214 -8.33 -12.38 7.04
C CYS A 214 -9.66 -13.01 7.47
N TYR A 215 -10.52 -12.25 8.12
CA TYR A 215 -11.82 -12.73 8.59
C TYR A 215 -12.79 -13.17 7.45
N PRO A 216 -12.82 -12.52 6.27
CA PRO A 216 -13.74 -12.94 5.21
C PRO A 216 -13.37 -14.24 4.50
N LEU A 217 -12.07 -14.57 4.40
CA LEU A 217 -11.60 -15.63 3.50
C LEU A 217 -10.82 -16.75 4.18
N ASP A 218 -10.35 -16.53 5.42
CA ASP A 218 -9.62 -17.54 6.18
C ASP A 218 -10.56 -18.21 7.20
N PRO A 219 -10.80 -19.53 7.08
CA PRO A 219 -11.67 -20.27 7.99
C PRO A 219 -11.24 -20.18 9.47
N TYR A 220 -9.96 -20.10 9.74
CA TYR A 220 -9.44 -19.96 11.10
C TYR A 220 -9.89 -18.66 11.76
N TYR A 221 -9.79 -17.53 11.05
CA TYR A 221 -10.22 -16.24 11.57
C TYR A 221 -11.74 -16.07 11.55
N SER A 222 -12.43 -16.57 10.52
CA SER A 222 -13.89 -16.47 10.43
C SER A 222 -14.61 -17.25 11.54
N ALA A 223 -13.98 -18.28 12.10
CA ALA A 223 -14.53 -19.08 13.21
C ALA A 223 -14.28 -18.42 14.59
N LYS A 224 -13.47 -17.39 14.70
CA LYS A 224 -13.15 -16.74 15.99
C LYS A 224 -14.30 -15.85 16.48
N PRO A 225 -14.43 -15.67 17.81
CA PRO A 225 -15.42 -14.74 18.39
C PRO A 225 -15.31 -13.32 17.86
N GLU A 226 -14.08 -12.86 17.61
CA GLU A 226 -13.75 -11.54 17.06
C GLU A 226 -14.41 -11.30 15.68
N ALA A 227 -14.73 -12.34 14.93
CA ALA A 227 -15.43 -12.21 13.65
C ALA A 227 -16.85 -11.62 13.82
N ARG A 228 -17.51 -11.92 14.93
CA ARG A 228 -18.84 -11.35 15.26
C ARG A 228 -18.69 -9.89 15.66
N THR A 229 -17.76 -9.57 16.56
CA THR A 229 -17.45 -8.21 16.99
C THR A 229 -17.10 -7.32 15.79
N LEU A 230 -16.26 -7.81 14.89
CA LEU A 230 -15.87 -7.08 13.69
C LEU A 230 -17.08 -6.79 12.75
N LYS A 231 -18.01 -7.73 12.64
CA LYS A 231 -19.26 -7.51 11.89
C LYS A 231 -20.13 -6.42 12.50
N GLU A 232 -20.22 -6.36 13.84
CA GLU A 232 -20.97 -5.30 14.54
C GLU A 232 -20.30 -3.93 14.33
N ILE A 233 -18.99 -3.84 14.46
CA ILE A 233 -18.22 -2.60 14.20
C ILE A 233 -18.45 -2.07 12.79
N LYS A 234 -18.61 -2.95 11.81
CA LYS A 234 -18.81 -2.58 10.40
C LYS A 234 -20.26 -2.27 10.03
N LYS A 235 -21.22 -2.51 10.92
CA LYS A 235 -22.60 -2.07 10.69
C LYS A 235 -22.66 -0.54 10.72
N PRO A 236 -23.37 0.08 9.77
CA PRO A 236 -23.69 1.51 9.89
C PRO A 236 -24.37 1.74 11.23
N ALA A 237 -24.02 2.83 11.92
CA ALA A 237 -24.78 3.26 13.08
C ALA A 237 -26.26 3.32 12.69
N ALA A 238 -27.12 2.64 13.44
CA ALA A 238 -28.56 2.77 13.25
C ALA A 238 -28.92 4.24 13.48
N GLY A 239 -29.37 4.91 12.44
CA GLY A 239 -29.83 6.29 12.51
C GLY A 239 -31.16 6.39 13.22
#